data_fcec4863bee7c8c2315405fa019dd4e1
#
_entry.id   fcec4863bee7c8c2315405fa019dd4e1
#
_cell.length_a   1.000
_cell.length_b   1.000
_cell.length_c   1.000
_cell.angle_alpha   90.00
_cell.angle_beta   90.00
_cell.angle_gamma   90.00
#
_symmetry.space_group_name_H-M   'P 1'
#
loop_
_entity.id
_entity.type
_entity.pdbx_description
1 polymer ?
#
loop_
_entity_poly.entity_id
_entity_poly.type
_entity_poly.pdbx_seq_one_letter_code
_entity_poly.pdbx_strand_id
1 'polypeptide(L)'
;MNKENNDIALFKKTISSMVIRKISYYRVIVSLCLFMFLLSPVFGDENSAVSFDKELSENNIVTIQPDSLRILHNPLTGWVLYASMGVDAADFWAQYDHMYIPELGHNVSVTDYAHTLYIRASWTDFNPQEDVYGWKIDSNLRAYIEGAYQRNMRLAFRVVVDSRDKRTEFTPQFVKDAGAKGFMNKGKWSPYSDDPVFQKYYTKFVKALAKDFNDPSKVEFIDGFGLGKWGEYHTMIYSTGDDTPKKAVFNWVTDIYSQAFDKVPVVINYHRWIGAGKDWVDDEHFAADSEEMLEEAIKKGYSLRHDAFGMTTYYGSWERRFAEKYRNICPITVSYTHLRAH
;
A
#
# COMPACT_ATOMS: atom_id res chain seq x y z
N MET A 1 5.66 46.49 20.79
CA MET A 1 4.47 45.76 21.34
C MET A 1 3.13 46.15 20.75
N ASN A 2 3.06 47.02 19.71
CA ASN A 2 1.77 47.51 19.16
C ASN A 2 1.45 47.07 17.71
N LYS A 3 2.32 46.31 17.05
CA LYS A 3 2.07 45.90 15.64
C LYS A 3 1.39 44.54 15.54
N GLU A 4 1.77 43.58 16.37
CA GLU A 4 1.17 42.23 16.41
C GLU A 4 -0.31 42.18 16.82
N ASN A 5 -0.70 43.08 17.78
CA ASN A 5 -2.09 43.12 18.22
C ASN A 5 -3.05 43.70 17.16
N ASN A 6 -2.57 44.53 16.25
CA ASN A 6 -3.37 45.07 15.16
C ASN A 6 -3.61 44.05 14.04
N ASP A 7 -2.63 43.19 13.76
CA ASP A 7 -2.75 42.16 12.71
C ASP A 7 -3.71 41.04 13.12
N ILE A 8 -3.72 40.67 14.41
CA ILE A 8 -4.68 39.67 14.94
C ILE A 8 -6.10 40.22 14.94
N ALA A 9 -6.30 41.50 15.24
CA ALA A 9 -7.62 42.13 15.19
C ALA A 9 -8.16 42.25 13.76
N LEU A 10 -7.30 42.57 12.80
CA LEU A 10 -7.66 42.65 11.38
C LEU A 10 -8.01 41.26 10.81
N PHE A 11 -7.24 40.23 11.19
CA PHE A 11 -7.48 38.84 10.76
C PHE A 11 -8.81 38.28 11.30
N LYS A 12 -9.13 38.53 12.57
CA LYS A 12 -10.43 38.16 13.17
C LYS A 12 -11.60 38.84 12.49
N LYS A 13 -11.47 40.13 12.12
CA LYS A 13 -12.54 40.89 11.46
C LYS A 13 -12.78 40.40 10.04
N THR A 14 -11.73 39.99 9.30
CA THR A 14 -11.82 39.43 7.94
C THR A 14 -12.48 38.06 7.92
N ILE A 15 -12.13 37.17 8.87
CA ILE A 15 -12.75 35.83 8.98
C ILE A 15 -14.24 35.97 9.35
N SER A 16 -14.59 36.84 10.31
CA SER A 16 -15.98 37.06 10.70
C SER A 16 -16.84 37.56 9.53
N SER A 17 -16.33 38.47 8.70
CA SER A 17 -17.05 38.98 7.53
C SER A 17 -17.22 37.92 6.42
N MET A 18 -16.24 37.01 6.23
CA MET A 18 -16.35 35.90 5.28
C MET A 18 -17.37 34.84 5.70
N VAL A 19 -17.42 34.52 6.98
CA VAL A 19 -18.36 33.53 7.53
C VAL A 19 -19.79 34.05 7.44
N ILE A 20 -20.02 35.32 7.77
CA ILE A 20 -21.36 35.95 7.69
C ILE A 20 -21.84 36.04 6.22
N ARG A 21 -20.96 36.34 5.28
CA ARG A 21 -21.31 36.34 3.83
C ARG A 21 -21.70 34.97 3.32
N LYS A 22 -20.97 33.91 3.69
CA LYS A 22 -21.31 32.53 3.31
C LYS A 22 -22.66 32.07 3.88
N ILE A 23 -22.94 32.37 5.12
CA ILE A 23 -24.22 31.99 5.75
C ILE A 23 -25.39 32.74 5.09
N SER A 24 -25.23 34.01 4.71
CA SER A 24 -26.24 34.77 3.98
C SER A 24 -26.52 34.21 2.59
N TYR A 25 -25.47 33.74 1.87
CA TYR A 25 -25.61 33.13 0.53
C TYR A 25 -26.38 31.81 0.60
N TYR A 26 -26.10 30.97 1.59
CA TYR A 26 -26.79 29.68 1.76
C TYR A 26 -28.29 29.90 2.12
N ARG A 27 -28.62 30.91 2.89
CA ARG A 27 -30.04 31.24 3.21
C ARG A 27 -30.82 31.73 1.98
N VAL A 28 -30.19 32.48 1.09
CA VAL A 28 -30.80 32.93 -0.17
C VAL A 28 -31.02 31.76 -1.12
N ILE A 29 -30.05 30.85 -1.27
CA ILE A 29 -30.19 29.68 -2.15
C ILE A 29 -31.26 28.71 -1.64
N VAL A 30 -31.31 28.43 -0.35
CA VAL A 30 -32.34 27.57 0.24
C VAL A 30 -33.74 28.18 0.09
N SER A 31 -33.90 29.50 0.29
CA SER A 31 -35.17 30.18 0.05
C SER A 31 -35.59 30.18 -1.43
N LEU A 32 -34.66 30.33 -2.37
CA LEU A 32 -34.97 30.23 -3.82
C LEU A 32 -35.36 28.81 -4.23
N CYS A 33 -34.71 27.79 -3.71
CA CYS A 33 -35.09 26.40 -3.96
C CYS A 33 -36.47 26.05 -3.39
N LEU A 34 -36.81 26.53 -2.17
CA LEU A 34 -38.15 26.33 -1.63
C LEU A 34 -39.23 27.06 -2.42
N PHE A 35 -38.93 28.26 -2.97
CA PHE A 35 -39.91 29.02 -3.76
C PHE A 35 -40.14 28.41 -5.16
N MET A 36 -39.13 27.74 -5.76
CA MET A 36 -39.33 27.01 -7.00
C MET A 36 -40.15 25.75 -6.84
N PHE A 37 -40.14 25.10 -5.67
CA PHE A 37 -40.98 23.94 -5.39
C PHE A 37 -42.46 24.30 -5.20
N LEU A 38 -42.78 25.58 -4.87
CA LEU A 38 -44.16 26.05 -4.64
C LEU A 38 -44.84 26.62 -5.91
N LEU A 39 -44.09 26.74 -7.04
CA LEU A 39 -44.61 27.31 -8.29
C LEU A 39 -44.65 26.29 -9.47
N SER A 40 -44.54 25.01 -9.18
CA SER A 40 -44.77 24.00 -10.23
C SER A 40 -46.29 23.82 -10.41
N PRO A 41 -46.88 24.22 -11.54
CA PRO A 41 -48.27 23.92 -11.80
C PRO A 41 -48.40 22.40 -11.97
N VAL A 42 -49.27 21.80 -11.17
CA VAL A 42 -49.74 20.44 -11.35
C VAL A 42 -50.64 20.47 -12.60
N PHE A 43 -50.06 20.24 -13.76
CA PHE A 43 -50.84 19.77 -14.93
C PHE A 43 -50.86 18.27 -14.85
N GLY A 44 -51.92 17.74 -14.30
CA GLY A 44 -52.29 16.35 -14.43
C GLY A 44 -52.76 16.10 -15.87
N ASP A 45 -51.97 15.34 -16.63
CA ASP A 45 -52.50 14.72 -17.82
C ASP A 45 -52.99 13.34 -17.41
N GLU A 46 -54.31 13.25 -17.19
CA GLU A 46 -55.03 12.01 -16.91
C GLU A 46 -55.15 11.19 -18.21
N ASN A 47 -54.09 10.60 -18.73
CA ASN A 47 -54.26 9.47 -19.69
C ASN A 47 -52.90 8.85 -20.11
N SER A 48 -52.09 8.48 -19.16
CA SER A 48 -51.11 7.40 -19.38
C SER A 48 -50.72 6.73 -18.07
N ALA A 49 -51.72 6.18 -17.39
CA ALA A 49 -51.47 5.15 -16.41
C ALA A 49 -51.04 3.89 -17.15
N VAL A 50 -49.74 3.81 -17.50
CA VAL A 50 -49.12 2.50 -17.72
C VAL A 50 -49.13 1.84 -16.35
N SER A 51 -50.09 0.94 -16.15
CA SER A 51 -50.15 0.11 -14.96
C SER A 51 -48.90 -0.75 -14.92
N PHE A 52 -47.94 -0.36 -14.11
CA PHE A 52 -46.85 -1.22 -13.63
C PHE A 52 -47.38 -2.13 -12.48
N ASP A 53 -48.63 -2.57 -12.56
CA ASP A 53 -49.12 -3.72 -11.83
C ASP A 53 -48.79 -5.00 -12.59
N LYS A 54 -47.48 -5.22 -12.81
CA LYS A 54 -46.98 -6.53 -12.98
C LYS A 54 -46.83 -7.11 -11.58
N GLU A 55 -47.74 -8.01 -11.21
CA GLU A 55 -47.63 -8.86 -10.03
C GLU A 55 -46.18 -9.33 -9.91
N LEU A 56 -45.39 -8.63 -9.04
CA LEU A 56 -44.16 -9.20 -8.52
C LEU A 56 -44.66 -10.39 -7.70
N SER A 57 -44.57 -11.60 -8.26
CA SER A 57 -44.89 -12.79 -7.49
C SER A 57 -44.09 -12.74 -6.21
N GLU A 58 -44.73 -12.99 -5.06
CA GLU A 58 -44.08 -13.03 -3.75
C GLU A 58 -42.84 -13.92 -3.73
N ASN A 59 -42.69 -14.80 -4.70
CA ASN A 59 -41.57 -15.70 -4.91
C ASN A 59 -40.26 -15.02 -5.41
N ASN A 60 -40.28 -13.72 -5.76
CA ASN A 60 -39.11 -12.99 -6.23
C ASN A 60 -38.56 -11.99 -5.16
N ILE A 61 -39.18 -11.94 -3.98
CA ILE A 61 -38.69 -11.12 -2.89
C ILE A 61 -37.68 -11.93 -2.08
N VAL A 62 -36.40 -11.62 -2.26
CA VAL A 62 -35.34 -12.17 -1.43
C VAL A 62 -35.18 -11.26 -0.23
N THR A 63 -35.65 -11.68 0.93
CA THR A 63 -35.44 -10.98 2.18
C THR A 63 -34.05 -11.33 2.70
N ILE A 64 -33.12 -10.38 2.65
CA ILE A 64 -31.78 -10.52 3.23
C ILE A 64 -31.89 -10.18 4.72
N GLN A 65 -31.65 -11.16 5.58
CA GLN A 65 -31.51 -10.92 7.00
C GLN A 65 -30.09 -10.40 7.27
N PRO A 66 -29.93 -9.20 7.86
CA PRO A 66 -28.62 -8.69 8.20
C PRO A 66 -28.01 -9.54 9.31
N ASP A 67 -26.81 -10.04 9.07
CA ASP A 67 -25.98 -10.67 10.09
C ASP A 67 -24.90 -9.68 10.55
N SER A 68 -25.19 -8.95 11.61
CA SER A 68 -24.28 -7.92 12.16
C SER A 68 -23.13 -8.51 12.98
N LEU A 69 -23.16 -9.80 13.26
CA LEU A 69 -22.13 -10.48 14.07
C LEU A 69 -21.11 -11.22 13.21
N ARG A 70 -21.41 -11.44 11.94
CA ARG A 70 -20.54 -12.18 11.05
C ARG A 70 -19.39 -11.33 10.54
N ILE A 71 -18.17 -11.75 10.81
CA ILE A 71 -16.97 -11.18 10.19
C ILE A 71 -16.90 -11.70 8.76
N LEU A 72 -16.98 -10.80 7.78
CA LEU A 72 -16.89 -11.15 6.36
C LEU A 72 -15.45 -11.14 5.91
N HIS A 73 -14.95 -12.29 5.49
CA HIS A 73 -13.63 -12.45 4.89
C HIS A 73 -13.74 -12.37 3.37
N ASN A 74 -13.61 -11.17 2.83
CA ASN A 74 -13.58 -10.96 1.38
C ASN A 74 -12.16 -11.09 0.83
N PRO A 75 -11.95 -11.79 -0.29
CA PRO A 75 -10.63 -11.85 -0.93
C PRO A 75 -10.12 -10.45 -1.27
N LEU A 76 -8.83 -10.20 -1.05
CA LEU A 76 -8.14 -8.94 -1.33
C LEU A 76 -8.71 -7.71 -0.58
N THR A 77 -9.61 -7.90 0.38
CA THR A 77 -10.12 -6.83 1.24
C THR A 77 -10.06 -7.26 2.69
N GLY A 78 -9.71 -6.35 3.58
CA GLY A 78 -9.63 -6.63 5.01
C GLY A 78 -8.36 -6.08 5.63
N TRP A 79 -8.18 -6.38 6.91
CA TRP A 79 -7.03 -5.90 7.67
C TRP A 79 -5.80 -6.77 7.43
N VAL A 80 -4.66 -6.10 7.32
CA VAL A 80 -3.34 -6.73 7.20
C VAL A 80 -2.61 -6.55 8.53
N LEU A 81 -2.22 -7.64 9.15
CA LEU A 81 -1.40 -7.62 10.35
C LEU A 81 0.08 -7.54 9.94
N TYR A 82 0.79 -6.57 10.49
CA TYR A 82 2.19 -6.35 10.16
C TYR A 82 3.12 -7.10 11.11
N ALA A 83 3.92 -8.03 10.58
CA ALA A 83 4.89 -8.79 11.38
C ALA A 83 6.01 -7.89 11.90
N SER A 84 6.26 -7.93 13.20
CA SER A 84 7.35 -7.22 13.84
C SER A 84 8.57 -8.11 13.94
N MET A 85 9.42 -8.15 12.91
CA MET A 85 10.55 -9.08 12.78
C MET A 85 11.59 -8.99 13.91
N GLY A 86 11.54 -7.97 14.76
CA GLY A 86 12.39 -7.82 15.94
C GLY A 86 11.78 -8.39 17.23
N VAL A 87 10.58 -8.97 17.15
CA VAL A 87 9.84 -9.55 18.27
C VAL A 87 9.78 -11.08 18.10
N ASP A 88 9.77 -11.82 19.20
CA ASP A 88 9.52 -13.25 19.14
C ASP A 88 8.09 -13.53 18.61
N ALA A 89 7.96 -14.52 17.75
CA ALA A 89 6.68 -14.82 17.11
C ALA A 89 5.62 -15.29 18.12
N ALA A 90 6.00 -15.97 19.18
CA ALA A 90 5.05 -16.39 20.21
C ALA A 90 4.48 -15.19 20.98
N ASP A 91 5.32 -14.22 21.33
CA ASP A 91 4.90 -12.99 21.98
C ASP A 91 4.01 -12.14 21.06
N PHE A 92 4.38 -12.05 19.78
CA PHE A 92 3.57 -11.37 18.76
C PHE A 92 2.17 -11.97 18.65
N TRP A 93 2.07 -13.28 18.49
CA TRP A 93 0.77 -13.96 18.38
C TRP A 93 -0.04 -13.85 19.66
N ALA A 94 0.58 -14.04 20.83
CA ALA A 94 -0.11 -13.87 22.10
C ALA A 94 -0.69 -12.46 22.29
N GLN A 95 0.04 -11.43 21.85
CA GLN A 95 -0.44 -10.05 21.90
C GLN A 95 -1.67 -9.83 21.01
N TYR A 96 -1.66 -10.32 19.78
CA TYR A 96 -2.74 -10.06 18.82
C TYR A 96 -3.93 -11.01 18.96
N ASP A 97 -3.75 -12.18 19.56
CA ASP A 97 -4.87 -13.06 19.92
C ASP A 97 -5.70 -12.51 21.09
N HIS A 98 -5.10 -11.65 21.94
CA HIS A 98 -5.73 -11.16 23.17
C HIS A 98 -5.46 -9.67 23.42
N MET A 99 -5.65 -8.83 22.41
CA MET A 99 -5.42 -7.39 22.52
C MET A 99 -6.54 -6.71 23.30
N TYR A 100 -6.18 -6.03 24.39
CA TYR A 100 -7.15 -5.21 25.12
C TYR A 100 -7.46 -3.93 24.36
N ILE A 101 -8.74 -3.69 24.08
CA ILE A 101 -9.23 -2.47 23.41
C ILE A 101 -9.94 -1.60 24.46
N PRO A 102 -9.34 -0.47 24.86
CA PRO A 102 -9.88 0.39 25.93
C PRO A 102 -11.30 0.89 25.64
N GLU A 103 -11.60 1.21 24.38
CA GLU A 103 -12.90 1.71 23.93
C GLU A 103 -14.00 0.67 24.05
N LEU A 104 -13.66 -0.61 24.02
CA LEU A 104 -14.59 -1.73 24.17
C LEU A 104 -14.60 -2.27 25.60
N GLY A 105 -13.60 -1.99 26.42
CA GLY A 105 -13.47 -2.46 27.78
C GLY A 105 -13.17 -3.98 27.92
N HIS A 106 -12.77 -4.65 26.83
CA HIS A 106 -12.45 -6.08 26.83
C HIS A 106 -11.35 -6.44 25.82
N ASN A 107 -10.85 -7.67 25.92
CA ASN A 107 -9.90 -8.22 24.95
C ASN A 107 -10.61 -8.61 23.66
N VAL A 108 -9.94 -8.37 22.54
CA VAL A 108 -10.37 -8.75 21.19
C VAL A 108 -9.27 -9.61 20.55
N SER A 109 -9.66 -10.65 19.86
CA SER A 109 -8.77 -11.38 18.96
C SER A 109 -8.66 -10.57 17.63
N VAL A 110 -7.58 -9.82 17.49
CA VAL A 110 -7.32 -9.05 16.25
C VAL A 110 -7.13 -9.99 15.06
N THR A 111 -6.64 -11.20 15.32
CA THR A 111 -6.43 -12.22 14.30
C THR A 111 -7.73 -12.76 13.69
N ASP A 112 -8.88 -12.58 14.36
CA ASP A 112 -10.19 -12.91 13.79
C ASP A 112 -10.61 -11.93 12.69
N TYR A 113 -10.04 -10.73 12.67
CA TYR A 113 -10.36 -9.67 11.71
C TYR A 113 -9.29 -9.52 10.62
N ALA A 114 -8.05 -9.95 10.89
CA ALA A 114 -6.96 -9.86 9.95
C ALA A 114 -6.92 -11.09 9.02
N HIS A 115 -6.80 -10.85 7.72
CA HIS A 115 -6.75 -11.93 6.71
C HIS A 115 -5.35 -12.24 6.24
N THR A 116 -4.42 -11.32 6.45
CA THR A 116 -3.09 -11.37 5.88
C THR A 116 -2.05 -10.99 6.93
N LEU A 117 -1.00 -11.79 7.04
CA LEU A 117 0.22 -11.42 7.74
C LEU A 117 1.21 -10.85 6.73
N TYR A 118 1.57 -9.58 6.88
CA TYR A 118 2.56 -8.92 6.03
C TYR A 118 3.95 -9.00 6.67
N ILE A 119 4.84 -9.72 6.01
CA ILE A 119 6.23 -9.93 6.44
C ILE A 119 7.13 -9.05 5.60
N ARG A 120 7.61 -7.96 6.20
CA ARG A 120 8.64 -7.09 5.61
C ARG A 120 9.96 -7.35 6.32
N ALA A 121 10.90 -7.97 5.62
CA ALA A 121 12.18 -8.34 6.19
C ALA A 121 13.32 -8.05 5.22
N SER A 122 14.55 -8.09 5.72
CA SER A 122 15.73 -7.92 4.88
C SER A 122 15.94 -9.14 3.98
N TRP A 123 16.61 -8.93 2.85
CA TRP A 123 17.04 -10.07 2.05
C TRP A 123 17.95 -11.01 2.85
N THR A 124 18.77 -10.48 3.77
CA THR A 124 19.60 -11.29 4.68
C THR A 124 18.76 -12.21 5.57
N ASP A 125 17.62 -11.72 6.09
CA ASP A 125 16.73 -12.57 6.90
C ASP A 125 16.10 -13.70 6.07
N PHE A 126 15.75 -13.40 4.82
CA PHE A 126 15.19 -14.40 3.91
C PHE A 126 16.24 -15.35 3.30
N ASN A 127 17.48 -14.91 3.14
CA ASN A 127 18.54 -15.68 2.45
C ASN A 127 19.92 -15.38 3.06
N PRO A 128 20.19 -15.87 4.28
CA PRO A 128 21.41 -15.53 5.02
C PRO A 128 22.70 -16.04 4.38
N GLN A 129 22.63 -17.14 3.63
CA GLN A 129 23.74 -17.72 2.89
C GLN A 129 23.25 -18.16 1.50
N GLU A 130 24.16 -18.32 0.55
CA GLU A 130 23.78 -18.79 -0.78
C GLU A 130 23.06 -20.15 -0.70
N ASP A 131 21.90 -20.25 -1.36
CA ASP A 131 20.99 -21.42 -1.35
C ASP A 131 20.43 -21.82 0.04
N VAL A 132 20.62 -21.01 1.06
CA VAL A 132 20.05 -21.19 2.40
C VAL A 132 18.97 -20.15 2.63
N TYR A 133 17.75 -20.59 2.89
CA TYR A 133 16.59 -19.71 2.97
C TYR A 133 16.03 -19.65 4.39
N GLY A 134 15.84 -18.42 4.93
CA GLY A 134 15.40 -18.16 6.28
C GLY A 134 14.07 -18.82 6.62
N TRP A 135 13.11 -18.83 5.72
CA TRP A 135 11.81 -19.50 5.94
C TRP A 135 11.90 -21.02 6.10
N LYS A 136 13.08 -21.62 5.85
CA LYS A 136 13.35 -23.06 6.08
C LYS A 136 14.12 -23.32 7.36
N ILE A 137 14.97 -22.38 7.77
CA ILE A 137 15.94 -22.61 8.85
C ILE A 137 15.72 -21.70 10.09
N ASP A 138 15.22 -20.47 9.91
CA ASP A 138 15.01 -19.57 11.02
C ASP A 138 13.72 -19.92 11.77
N SER A 139 13.85 -20.25 13.05
CA SER A 139 12.73 -20.72 13.87
C SER A 139 11.68 -19.64 14.08
N ASN A 140 12.09 -18.38 14.23
CA ASN A 140 11.18 -17.28 14.47
C ASN A 140 10.38 -16.91 13.21
N LEU A 141 11.05 -16.81 12.05
CA LEU A 141 10.36 -16.58 10.78
C LEU A 141 9.37 -17.68 10.44
N ARG A 142 9.76 -18.94 10.69
CA ARG A 142 8.85 -20.08 10.53
C ARG A 142 7.65 -20.00 11.47
N ALA A 143 7.86 -19.63 12.74
CA ALA A 143 6.77 -19.49 13.71
C ALA A 143 5.79 -18.35 13.32
N TYR A 144 6.27 -17.27 12.70
CA TYR A 144 5.39 -16.26 12.08
C TYR A 144 4.54 -16.84 10.96
N ILE A 145 5.16 -17.57 10.02
CA ILE A 145 4.49 -18.18 8.86
C ILE A 145 3.47 -19.25 9.31
N GLU A 146 3.89 -20.18 10.15
CA GLU A 146 3.05 -21.26 10.66
C GLU A 146 1.90 -20.70 11.51
N GLY A 147 2.18 -19.70 12.35
CA GLY A 147 1.17 -19.02 13.16
C GLY A 147 0.10 -18.29 12.34
N ALA A 148 0.47 -17.73 11.19
CA ALA A 148 -0.48 -17.15 10.25
C ALA A 148 -1.40 -18.23 9.66
N TYR A 149 -0.83 -19.33 9.19
CA TYR A 149 -1.63 -20.44 8.63
C TYR A 149 -2.58 -21.08 9.64
N GLN A 150 -2.15 -21.23 10.90
CA GLN A 150 -3.00 -21.73 11.99
C GLN A 150 -4.22 -20.85 12.24
N ARG A 151 -4.14 -19.55 11.89
CA ARG A 151 -5.21 -18.54 12.01
C ARG A 151 -5.96 -18.29 10.72
N ASN A 152 -5.81 -19.16 9.72
CA ASN A 152 -6.38 -19.03 8.37
C ASN A 152 -6.01 -17.72 7.67
N MET A 153 -4.87 -17.14 8.02
CA MET A 153 -4.33 -15.96 7.37
C MET A 153 -3.45 -16.37 6.18
N ARG A 154 -3.46 -15.56 5.12
CA ARG A 154 -2.47 -15.65 4.05
C ARG A 154 -1.27 -14.77 4.35
N LEU A 155 -0.20 -14.93 3.62
CA LEU A 155 1.01 -14.15 3.76
C LEU A 155 1.07 -13.06 2.69
N ALA A 156 1.75 -11.97 3.01
CA ALA A 156 2.25 -11.04 2.02
C ALA A 156 3.71 -10.74 2.34
N PHE A 157 4.54 -10.54 1.31
CA PHE A 157 5.98 -10.37 1.51
C PHE A 157 6.48 -9.09 0.87
N ARG A 158 7.36 -8.39 1.60
CA ARG A 158 8.28 -7.39 1.06
C ARG A 158 9.70 -7.76 1.45
N VAL A 159 10.54 -7.95 0.46
CA VAL A 159 11.98 -8.10 0.66
C VAL A 159 12.63 -6.73 0.57
N VAL A 160 13.47 -6.36 1.52
CA VAL A 160 14.18 -5.08 1.49
C VAL A 160 15.68 -5.33 1.31
N VAL A 161 16.24 -4.72 0.29
CA VAL A 161 17.66 -4.87 -0.08
C VAL A 161 18.53 -3.79 0.53
N ASP A 162 18.03 -2.55 0.58
CA ASP A 162 18.81 -1.37 0.97
C ASP A 162 18.84 -1.18 2.50
N SER A 163 20.07 -1.13 3.04
CA SER A 163 20.35 -1.09 4.49
C SER A 163 20.34 0.32 5.09
N ARG A 164 20.07 1.38 4.30
CA ARG A 164 20.33 2.77 4.73
C ARG A 164 19.69 3.13 6.03
N ASP A 165 18.75 2.89 6.57
CA ASP A 165 18.20 3.37 7.85
C ASP A 165 18.19 2.27 8.93
N LYS A 166 18.99 1.21 8.75
CA LYS A 166 18.90 0.03 9.61
C LYS A 166 20.16 -0.20 10.43
N ARG A 167 20.02 -1.01 11.45
CA ARG A 167 21.13 -1.39 12.35
C ARG A 167 21.99 -2.52 11.77
N THR A 168 21.40 -3.35 10.88
CA THR A 168 22.05 -4.50 10.24
C THR A 168 22.12 -4.30 8.74
N GLU A 169 22.96 -5.06 8.05
CA GLU A 169 23.00 -5.09 6.60
C GLU A 169 21.84 -5.92 6.05
N PHE A 170 21.17 -5.40 5.02
CA PHE A 170 19.98 -6.02 4.45
C PHE A 170 20.27 -6.88 3.24
N THR A 171 21.42 -6.67 2.59
CA THR A 171 21.89 -7.56 1.52
C THR A 171 22.85 -8.61 2.12
N PRO A 172 22.68 -9.90 1.79
CA PRO A 172 23.51 -10.97 2.31
C PRO A 172 24.99 -10.78 1.97
N GLN A 173 25.87 -11.11 2.92
CA GLN A 173 27.32 -10.96 2.78
C GLN A 173 27.89 -11.72 1.57
N PHE A 174 27.36 -12.90 1.27
CA PHE A 174 27.84 -13.69 0.13
C PHE A 174 27.69 -12.98 -1.23
N VAL A 175 26.75 -12.04 -1.37
CA VAL A 175 26.56 -11.24 -2.59
C VAL A 175 27.74 -10.26 -2.76
N LYS A 176 28.16 -9.63 -1.67
CA LYS A 176 29.32 -8.75 -1.62
C LYS A 176 30.62 -9.54 -1.88
N ASP A 177 30.76 -10.71 -1.25
CA ASP A 177 31.91 -11.59 -1.41
C ASP A 177 32.04 -12.13 -2.84
N ALA A 178 30.91 -12.29 -3.52
CA ALA A 178 30.87 -12.65 -4.95
C ALA A 178 31.31 -11.51 -5.89
N GLY A 179 31.62 -10.34 -5.35
CA GLY A 179 32.15 -9.20 -6.09
C GLY A 179 31.11 -8.17 -6.55
N ALA A 180 29.89 -8.20 -6.01
CA ALA A 180 28.91 -7.15 -6.27
C ALA A 180 29.43 -5.79 -5.83
N LYS A 181 29.29 -4.79 -6.69
CA LYS A 181 29.63 -3.41 -6.37
C LYS A 181 28.49 -2.73 -5.66
N GLY A 182 28.82 -1.78 -4.79
CA GLY A 182 27.81 -1.08 -4.02
C GLY A 182 28.37 0.16 -3.36
N PHE A 183 27.59 0.74 -2.48
CA PHE A 183 27.90 1.97 -1.76
C PHE A 183 27.78 1.78 -0.24
N MET A 184 28.40 2.68 0.48
CA MET A 184 28.32 2.73 1.96
C MET A 184 27.41 3.89 2.38
N ASN A 185 26.50 3.62 3.29
CA ASN A 185 25.71 4.66 3.96
C ASN A 185 25.64 4.37 5.45
N LYS A 186 26.06 5.32 6.30
CA LYS A 186 26.11 5.18 7.77
C LYS A 186 26.77 3.87 8.25
N GLY A 187 27.86 3.48 7.58
CA GLY A 187 28.61 2.28 7.92
C GLY A 187 27.96 0.96 7.47
N LYS A 188 26.90 1.00 6.67
CA LYS A 188 26.22 -0.17 6.09
C LYS A 188 26.43 -0.21 4.58
N TRP A 189 26.69 -1.39 4.06
CA TRP A 189 26.83 -1.61 2.63
C TRP A 189 25.47 -1.94 2.00
N SER A 190 25.26 -1.43 0.80
CA SER A 190 24.15 -1.81 -0.08
C SER A 190 24.65 -1.91 -1.52
N PRO A 191 24.16 -2.84 -2.34
CA PRO A 191 24.57 -2.95 -3.73
C PRO A 191 24.04 -1.79 -4.56
N TYR A 192 24.76 -1.45 -5.64
CA TYR A 192 24.14 -0.70 -6.72
C TYR A 192 23.09 -1.58 -7.41
N SER A 193 21.91 -1.03 -7.65
CA SER A 193 20.80 -1.79 -8.22
C SER A 193 21.04 -2.21 -9.68
N ASP A 194 21.95 -1.54 -10.37
CA ASP A 194 22.40 -1.82 -11.74
C ASP A 194 23.65 -2.74 -11.79
N ASP A 195 24.14 -3.23 -10.64
CA ASP A 195 25.28 -4.15 -10.62
C ASP A 195 24.87 -5.56 -11.10
N PRO A 196 25.58 -6.14 -12.09
CA PRO A 196 25.17 -7.42 -12.69
C PRO A 196 25.34 -8.61 -11.75
N VAL A 197 26.29 -8.57 -10.79
CA VAL A 197 26.48 -9.63 -9.79
C VAL A 197 25.32 -9.61 -8.81
N PHE A 198 24.94 -8.43 -8.31
CA PHE A 198 23.76 -8.25 -7.50
C PHE A 198 22.51 -8.77 -8.21
N GLN A 199 22.27 -8.34 -9.45
CA GLN A 199 21.10 -8.73 -10.24
C GLN A 199 21.01 -10.25 -10.43
N LYS A 200 22.14 -10.91 -10.68
CA LYS A 200 22.22 -12.38 -10.79
C LYS A 200 21.73 -13.07 -9.52
N TYR A 201 22.24 -12.68 -8.38
CA TYR A 201 21.90 -13.33 -7.10
C TYR A 201 20.49 -12.98 -6.64
N TYR A 202 20.03 -11.75 -6.84
CA TYR A 202 18.67 -11.36 -6.51
C TYR A 202 17.65 -12.09 -7.40
N THR A 203 17.93 -12.26 -8.67
CA THR A 203 17.11 -13.08 -9.58
C THR A 203 17.02 -14.53 -9.10
N LYS A 204 18.15 -15.13 -8.68
CA LYS A 204 18.18 -16.49 -8.11
C LYS A 204 17.30 -16.60 -6.86
N PHE A 205 17.39 -15.61 -5.98
CA PHE A 205 16.61 -15.53 -4.76
C PHE A 205 15.10 -15.41 -5.05
N VAL A 206 14.68 -14.50 -5.93
CA VAL A 206 13.25 -14.29 -6.28
C VAL A 206 12.65 -15.59 -6.85
N LYS A 207 13.40 -16.32 -7.70
CA LYS A 207 12.96 -17.63 -8.21
C LYS A 207 12.81 -18.67 -7.10
N ALA A 208 13.68 -18.66 -6.10
CA ALA A 208 13.59 -19.57 -4.98
C ALA A 208 12.40 -19.23 -4.06
N LEU A 209 12.16 -17.94 -3.83
CA LEU A 209 10.99 -17.47 -3.09
C LEU A 209 9.69 -17.90 -3.79
N ALA A 210 9.62 -17.70 -5.09
CA ALA A 210 8.44 -18.10 -5.86
C ALA A 210 8.22 -19.62 -5.88
N LYS A 211 9.27 -20.41 -5.90
CA LYS A 211 9.16 -21.87 -5.83
C LYS A 211 8.38 -22.34 -4.60
N ASP A 212 8.55 -21.66 -3.47
CA ASP A 212 7.92 -22.04 -2.20
C ASP A 212 6.61 -21.25 -1.92
N PHE A 213 6.43 -20.06 -2.52
CA PHE A 213 5.35 -19.13 -2.17
C PHE A 213 4.46 -18.66 -3.33
N ASN A 214 4.62 -19.18 -4.54
CA ASN A 214 3.68 -18.87 -5.64
C ASN A 214 2.41 -19.74 -5.57
N ASP A 215 1.72 -19.64 -4.43
CA ASP A 215 0.50 -20.38 -4.10
C ASP A 215 -0.55 -19.41 -3.53
N PRO A 216 -1.62 -19.08 -4.30
CA PRO A 216 -2.64 -18.12 -3.87
C PRO A 216 -3.49 -18.61 -2.70
N SER A 217 -3.43 -19.88 -2.35
CA SER A 217 -4.06 -20.39 -1.12
C SER A 217 -3.30 -20.01 0.14
N LYS A 218 -2.02 -19.66 0.01
CA LYS A 218 -1.10 -19.35 1.11
C LYS A 218 -0.62 -17.91 1.12
N VAL A 219 -0.56 -17.28 -0.04
CA VAL A 219 -0.01 -15.94 -0.23
C VAL A 219 -1.05 -15.04 -0.89
N GLU A 220 -1.31 -13.89 -0.29
CA GLU A 220 -2.24 -12.89 -0.78
C GLU A 220 -1.64 -12.07 -1.90
N PHE A 221 -0.43 -11.56 -1.68
CA PHE A 221 0.34 -10.79 -2.67
C PHE A 221 1.83 -10.75 -2.34
N ILE A 222 2.62 -10.37 -3.34
CA ILE A 222 4.06 -10.09 -3.21
C ILE A 222 4.33 -8.63 -3.60
N ASP A 223 5.04 -7.88 -2.75
CA ASP A 223 5.66 -6.62 -3.18
C ASP A 223 6.82 -6.92 -4.13
N GLY A 224 6.60 -6.68 -5.42
CA GLY A 224 7.45 -7.21 -6.49
C GLY A 224 8.60 -6.30 -6.92
N PHE A 225 9.39 -5.75 -5.96
CA PHE A 225 10.56 -4.93 -6.28
C PHE A 225 11.63 -4.91 -5.18
N GLY A 226 11.36 -4.43 -3.98
CA GLY A 226 12.27 -4.50 -2.83
C GLY A 226 13.50 -3.60 -2.86
N LEU A 227 13.67 -2.81 -3.92
CA LEU A 227 14.83 -1.95 -4.13
C LEU A 227 14.60 -0.53 -3.58
N GLY A 228 15.68 0.23 -3.43
CA GLY A 228 15.65 1.58 -2.92
C GLY A 228 15.40 1.66 -1.42
N LYS A 229 15.25 2.87 -0.93
CA LYS A 229 15.00 3.10 0.49
C LYS A 229 13.71 2.41 0.92
N TRP A 230 13.77 1.65 2.01
CA TRP A 230 12.66 0.86 2.57
C TRP A 230 12.07 -0.21 1.64
N GLY A 231 12.68 -0.46 0.47
CA GLY A 231 12.13 -1.32 -0.55
C GLY A 231 10.95 -0.69 -1.31
N GLU A 232 10.88 0.65 -1.37
CA GLU A 232 9.78 1.44 -1.94
C GLU A 232 10.11 2.08 -3.29
N TYR A 233 11.25 1.71 -3.87
CA TYR A 233 11.72 2.11 -5.19
C TYR A 233 11.93 3.63 -5.36
N HIS A 234 12.33 4.32 -4.29
CA HIS A 234 12.74 5.72 -4.31
C HIS A 234 14.10 5.91 -3.65
N THR A 235 14.70 7.08 -3.79
CA THR A 235 16.06 7.38 -3.32
C THR A 235 17.06 6.32 -3.77
N MET A 236 16.97 5.94 -5.04
CA MET A 236 17.83 4.91 -5.63
C MET A 236 19.28 5.40 -5.73
N ILE A 237 20.24 4.49 -5.66
CA ILE A 237 21.64 4.78 -5.90
C ILE A 237 22.16 3.80 -6.95
N TYR A 238 22.62 4.35 -8.05
CA TYR A 238 23.15 3.61 -9.19
C TYR A 238 24.67 3.77 -9.31
N SER A 239 25.33 2.85 -9.99
CA SER A 239 26.78 2.86 -10.18
C SER A 239 27.27 4.04 -11.02
N THR A 240 26.43 4.58 -11.88
CA THR A 240 26.71 5.74 -12.72
C THR A 240 26.73 7.07 -11.94
N GLY A 241 26.12 7.10 -10.74
CA GLY A 241 25.97 8.33 -9.94
C GLY A 241 24.81 9.23 -10.39
N ASP A 242 24.03 8.81 -11.37
CA ASP A 242 22.83 9.47 -11.90
C ASP A 242 21.69 8.46 -12.13
N ASP A 243 20.54 8.91 -12.64
CA ASP A 243 19.36 8.10 -12.85
C ASP A 243 19.31 7.40 -14.22
N THR A 244 20.40 7.42 -15.01
CA THR A 244 20.48 6.77 -16.33
C THR A 244 20.05 5.30 -16.30
N PRO A 245 20.44 4.45 -15.33
CA PRO A 245 20.05 3.04 -15.29
C PRO A 245 18.60 2.78 -14.85
N LYS A 246 17.85 3.77 -14.38
CA LYS A 246 16.57 3.57 -13.67
C LYS A 246 15.56 2.72 -14.44
N LYS A 247 15.34 3.00 -15.74
CA LYS A 247 14.37 2.26 -16.58
C LYS A 247 14.82 0.81 -16.82
N ALA A 248 16.11 0.58 -17.02
CA ALA A 248 16.65 -0.77 -17.22
C ALA A 248 16.52 -1.61 -15.93
N VAL A 249 16.86 -1.03 -14.79
CA VAL A 249 16.72 -1.68 -13.48
C VAL A 249 15.25 -1.95 -13.15
N PHE A 250 14.37 -1.00 -13.42
CA PHE A 250 12.93 -1.19 -13.24
C PHE A 250 12.38 -2.34 -14.08
N ASN A 251 12.74 -2.38 -15.36
CA ASN A 251 12.29 -3.44 -16.25
C ASN A 251 12.82 -4.80 -15.79
N TRP A 252 14.11 -4.89 -15.43
CA TRP A 252 14.68 -6.11 -14.91
C TRP A 252 13.95 -6.62 -13.65
N VAL A 253 13.75 -5.76 -12.64
CA VAL A 253 13.13 -6.21 -11.38
C VAL A 253 11.67 -6.58 -11.56
N THR A 254 10.93 -5.83 -12.37
CA THR A 254 9.53 -6.15 -12.66
C THR A 254 9.37 -7.41 -13.51
N ASP A 255 10.30 -7.68 -14.42
CA ASP A 255 10.32 -8.93 -15.20
C ASP A 255 10.57 -10.15 -14.33
N ILE A 256 11.57 -10.12 -13.43
CA ILE A 256 11.87 -11.27 -12.59
C ILE A 256 10.73 -11.65 -11.65
N TYR A 257 10.01 -10.67 -11.09
CA TYR A 257 8.89 -10.94 -10.21
C TYR A 257 7.65 -11.40 -10.98
N SER A 258 7.27 -10.72 -12.08
CA SER A 258 6.11 -11.12 -12.87
C SER A 258 6.24 -12.50 -13.51
N GLN A 259 7.47 -12.88 -13.90
CA GLN A 259 7.77 -14.22 -14.44
C GLN A 259 7.82 -15.30 -13.36
N ALA A 260 8.25 -14.97 -12.16
CA ALA A 260 8.37 -15.92 -11.06
C ALA A 260 7.04 -16.18 -10.34
N PHE A 261 6.19 -15.15 -10.20
CA PHE A 261 4.91 -15.22 -9.51
C PHE A 261 3.76 -15.08 -10.52
N ASP A 262 3.44 -16.19 -11.20
CA ASP A 262 2.38 -16.25 -12.22
C ASP A 262 1.00 -16.57 -11.64
N LYS A 263 0.91 -16.94 -10.35
CA LYS A 263 -0.34 -17.31 -9.67
C LYS A 263 -0.73 -16.36 -8.55
N VAL A 264 0.26 -15.79 -7.89
CA VAL A 264 0.06 -14.86 -6.78
C VAL A 264 0.13 -13.42 -7.31
N PRO A 265 -0.80 -12.54 -6.94
CA PRO A 265 -0.74 -11.13 -7.32
C PRO A 265 0.59 -10.47 -6.92
N VAL A 266 1.22 -9.79 -7.86
CA VAL A 266 2.41 -8.98 -7.62
C VAL A 266 1.99 -7.53 -7.57
N VAL A 267 2.41 -6.79 -6.54
CA VAL A 267 2.06 -5.39 -6.36
C VAL A 267 3.29 -4.50 -6.42
N ILE A 268 3.10 -3.25 -6.83
CA ILE A 268 4.15 -2.23 -6.86
C ILE A 268 3.69 -0.96 -6.18
N ASN A 269 4.56 -0.37 -5.36
CA ASN A 269 4.30 0.94 -4.76
C ASN A 269 4.30 2.01 -5.86
N TYR A 270 3.20 2.75 -6.02
CA TYR A 270 3.11 3.81 -7.03
C TYR A 270 3.27 5.17 -6.39
N HIS A 271 4.18 5.95 -6.92
CA HIS A 271 4.43 7.34 -6.57
C HIS A 271 5.21 8.03 -7.70
N ARG A 272 5.23 9.35 -7.70
CA ARG A 272 5.85 10.14 -8.77
C ARG A 272 7.39 10.14 -8.82
N TRP A 273 8.06 9.39 -7.94
CA TRP A 273 9.53 9.29 -7.86
C TRP A 273 10.07 7.88 -8.11
N ILE A 274 9.37 7.07 -8.91
CA ILE A 274 9.79 5.68 -9.18
C ILE A 274 11.20 5.67 -9.77
N GLY A 275 12.11 4.97 -9.10
CA GLY A 275 13.50 4.82 -9.53
C GLY A 275 14.36 6.07 -9.41
N ALA A 276 13.86 7.18 -8.93
CA ALA A 276 14.64 8.42 -8.80
C ALA A 276 15.66 8.34 -7.67
N GLY A 277 16.85 8.91 -7.89
CA GLY A 277 17.91 9.04 -6.88
C GLY A 277 17.61 10.13 -5.84
N LYS A 278 16.70 11.03 -6.13
CA LYS A 278 16.26 12.11 -5.24
C LYS A 278 14.80 11.94 -4.89
N ASP A 279 14.49 12.14 -3.62
CA ASP A 279 13.11 12.19 -3.13
C ASP A 279 12.61 13.62 -3.06
N TRP A 280 11.28 13.76 -3.08
CA TRP A 280 10.56 14.99 -2.72
C TRP A 280 10.85 16.18 -3.65
N VAL A 281 11.36 15.91 -4.85
CA VAL A 281 11.48 16.92 -5.92
C VAL A 281 10.17 16.93 -6.68
N ASP A 282 9.50 18.06 -6.71
CA ASP A 282 8.30 18.27 -7.51
C ASP A 282 8.75 18.59 -8.95
N ASP A 283 9.09 17.56 -9.71
CA ASP A 283 9.61 17.63 -11.06
C ASP A 283 8.69 16.84 -12.00
N GLU A 284 8.12 17.53 -12.97
CA GLU A 284 7.22 16.92 -13.95
C GLU A 284 7.88 15.82 -14.77
N HIS A 285 9.20 15.90 -14.99
CA HIS A 285 9.94 14.88 -15.72
C HIS A 285 9.98 13.56 -14.95
N PHE A 286 10.26 13.59 -13.63
CA PHE A 286 10.20 12.39 -12.79
C PHE A 286 8.80 11.79 -12.74
N ALA A 287 7.79 12.64 -12.67
CA ALA A 287 6.40 12.21 -12.66
C ALA A 287 6.00 11.52 -13.98
N ALA A 288 6.43 12.04 -15.13
CA ALA A 288 6.18 11.43 -16.44
C ALA A 288 6.90 10.08 -16.60
N ASP A 289 8.17 9.99 -16.22
CA ASP A 289 8.92 8.73 -16.24
C ASP A 289 8.30 7.69 -15.29
N SER A 290 7.82 8.12 -14.12
CA SER A 290 7.17 7.23 -13.16
C SER A 290 5.86 6.68 -13.73
N GLU A 291 5.07 7.50 -14.42
CA GLU A 291 3.83 7.06 -15.06
C GLU A 291 4.12 6.00 -16.13
N GLU A 292 5.08 6.26 -17.04
CA GLU A 292 5.48 5.32 -18.09
C GLU A 292 5.94 3.97 -17.50
N MET A 293 6.83 3.99 -16.51
CA MET A 293 7.35 2.77 -15.88
C MET A 293 6.26 1.97 -15.17
N LEU A 294 5.36 2.64 -14.44
CA LEU A 294 4.26 1.98 -13.75
C LEU A 294 3.23 1.39 -14.73
N GLU A 295 2.99 2.06 -15.86
CA GLU A 295 2.16 1.51 -16.94
C GLU A 295 2.76 0.22 -17.53
N GLU A 296 4.08 0.17 -17.71
CA GLU A 296 4.75 -1.06 -18.13
C GLU A 296 4.63 -2.19 -17.08
N ALA A 297 4.72 -1.86 -15.79
CA ALA A 297 4.48 -2.85 -14.74
C ALA A 297 3.03 -3.40 -14.76
N ILE A 298 2.04 -2.52 -14.95
CA ILE A 298 0.64 -2.95 -15.08
C ILE A 298 0.44 -3.86 -16.29
N LYS A 299 1.07 -3.58 -17.43
CA LYS A 299 1.07 -4.47 -18.61
C LYS A 299 1.68 -5.84 -18.33
N LYS A 300 2.64 -5.92 -17.40
CA LYS A 300 3.23 -7.17 -16.91
C LYS A 300 2.37 -7.91 -15.87
N GLY A 301 1.18 -7.38 -15.53
CA GLY A 301 0.25 -7.99 -14.59
C GLY A 301 0.36 -7.48 -13.15
N TYR A 302 1.11 -6.41 -12.90
CA TYR A 302 1.18 -5.83 -11.56
C TYR A 302 -0.12 -5.16 -11.16
N SER A 303 -0.45 -5.29 -9.89
CA SER A 303 -1.42 -4.47 -9.18
C SER A 303 -0.71 -3.32 -8.46
N LEU A 304 -1.46 -2.33 -8.02
CA LEU A 304 -0.90 -1.13 -7.38
C LEU A 304 -0.99 -1.22 -5.85
N ARG A 305 -0.03 -0.58 -5.20
CA ARG A 305 0.01 -0.40 -3.76
C ARG A 305 0.49 1.01 -3.43
N HIS A 306 -0.02 1.62 -2.35
CA HIS A 306 0.49 2.89 -1.87
C HIS A 306 0.75 2.88 -0.37
N ASP A 307 1.97 3.21 0.04
CA ASP A 307 2.40 3.15 1.44
C ASP A 307 1.94 4.35 2.28
N ALA A 308 1.52 5.43 1.65
CA ALA A 308 1.14 6.67 2.31
C ALA A 308 -0.28 7.14 1.94
N PHE A 309 -1.19 6.22 1.65
CA PHE A 309 -2.57 6.56 1.32
C PHE A 309 -3.21 7.40 2.43
N GLY A 310 -3.80 8.54 2.04
CA GLY A 310 -4.41 9.49 2.99
C GLY A 310 -3.43 10.48 3.66
N MET A 311 -2.12 10.32 3.50
CA MET A 311 -1.12 11.26 3.98
C MET A 311 -0.89 12.35 2.92
N THR A 312 -1.46 13.53 3.12
CA THR A 312 -1.48 14.62 2.12
C THR A 312 -0.12 15.04 1.58
N THR A 313 0.95 14.89 2.35
CA THR A 313 2.32 15.21 1.92
C THR A 313 2.84 14.23 0.86
N TYR A 314 2.48 12.96 0.95
CA TYR A 314 3.01 11.87 0.12
C TYR A 314 2.00 11.37 -0.91
N TYR A 315 0.70 11.54 -0.62
CA TYR A 315 -0.40 11.17 -1.50
C TYR A 315 -1.02 12.44 -2.08
N GLY A 316 -0.36 12.97 -3.10
CA GLY A 316 -0.72 14.23 -3.74
C GLY A 316 -1.74 14.10 -4.88
N SER A 317 -1.81 15.12 -5.71
CA SER A 317 -2.70 15.17 -6.87
C SER A 317 -2.31 14.15 -7.95
N TRP A 318 -1.00 13.92 -8.12
CA TRP A 318 -0.49 12.96 -9.09
C TRP A 318 -0.91 11.53 -8.71
N GLU A 319 -0.70 11.11 -7.47
CA GLU A 319 -1.04 9.78 -6.98
C GLU A 319 -2.55 9.52 -7.07
N ARG A 320 -3.38 10.54 -6.75
CA ARG A 320 -4.83 10.43 -6.90
C ARG A 320 -5.27 10.24 -8.35
N ARG A 321 -4.73 11.03 -9.28
CA ARG A 321 -5.04 10.89 -10.72
C ARG A 321 -4.58 9.53 -11.25
N PHE A 322 -3.40 9.06 -10.85
CA PHE A 322 -2.89 7.77 -11.25
C PHE A 322 -3.79 6.63 -10.75
N ALA A 323 -4.15 6.65 -9.47
CA ALA A 323 -5.08 5.67 -8.90
C ALA A 323 -6.45 5.69 -9.61
N GLU A 324 -7.01 6.88 -9.87
CA GLU A 324 -8.28 7.05 -10.57
C GLU A 324 -8.24 6.44 -11.98
N LYS A 325 -7.14 6.62 -12.71
CA LYS A 325 -6.92 6.06 -14.04
C LYS A 325 -6.93 4.53 -14.04
N TYR A 326 -6.36 3.90 -13.01
CA TYR A 326 -6.10 2.46 -12.99
C TYR A 326 -7.02 1.63 -12.08
N ARG A 327 -7.85 2.24 -11.22
CA ARG A 327 -8.72 1.53 -10.27
C ARG A 327 -9.69 0.51 -10.89
N ASN A 328 -10.04 0.68 -12.17
CA ASN A 328 -10.90 -0.26 -12.90
C ASN A 328 -10.11 -1.29 -13.72
N ILE A 329 -8.78 -1.23 -13.69
CA ILE A 329 -7.90 -2.09 -14.48
C ILE A 329 -7.18 -3.10 -13.59
N CYS A 330 -6.71 -2.64 -12.44
CA CYS A 330 -6.03 -3.51 -11.48
C CYS A 330 -6.43 -3.15 -10.03
N PRO A 331 -6.36 -4.10 -9.10
CA PRO A 331 -6.53 -3.83 -7.67
C PRO A 331 -5.55 -2.77 -7.17
N ILE A 332 -6.04 -1.94 -6.23
CA ILE A 332 -5.19 -0.97 -5.52
C ILE A 332 -5.26 -1.30 -4.04
N THR A 333 -4.14 -1.75 -3.49
CA THR A 333 -4.01 -1.98 -2.05
C THR A 333 -3.34 -0.79 -1.37
N VAL A 334 -3.58 -0.64 -0.09
CA VAL A 334 -2.97 0.40 0.73
C VAL A 334 -2.29 -0.21 1.94
N SER A 335 -1.20 0.39 2.37
CA SER A 335 -0.51 0.02 3.59
C SER A 335 -0.51 1.19 4.56
N TYR A 336 -1.12 1.00 5.71
CA TYR A 336 -1.01 1.92 6.84
C TYR A 336 0.15 1.50 7.73
N THR A 337 1.37 1.68 7.27
CA THR A 337 2.56 1.31 8.05
C THR A 337 2.92 2.33 9.13
N HIS A 338 2.21 3.44 9.27
CA HIS A 338 2.63 4.59 10.07
C HIS A 338 1.57 5.13 11.05
N LEU A 339 0.46 4.46 11.27
CA LEU A 339 -0.33 4.72 12.46
C LEU A 339 0.37 4.08 13.68
N ARG A 340 1.48 4.65 14.08
CA ARG A 340 1.82 4.65 15.50
C ARG A 340 0.77 5.57 16.14
N ALA A 341 -0.14 4.98 16.89
CA ALA A 341 -0.83 5.72 17.93
C ALA A 341 0.25 6.34 18.81
N HIS A 342 0.36 7.66 18.79
CA HIS A 342 1.10 8.43 19.76
C HIS A 342 0.23 8.61 21.00
#